data_b6beeb27618252d2109d514ca415129f
#
_entry.id   b6beeb27618252d2109d514ca415129f
#
_cell.length_a   1.000
_cell.length_b   1.000
_cell.length_c   1.000
_cell.angle_alpha   90.00
_cell.angle_beta   90.00
_cell.angle_gamma   90.00
#
_symmetry.space_group_name_H-M   'P 1'
#
loop_
_entity.id
_entity.type
_entity.pdbx_description
1 polymer ?
#
loop_
_entity_poly.entity_id
_entity_poly.type
_entity_poly.pdbx_seq_one_letter_code
_entity_poly.pdbx_strand_id
1 'polypeptide(L)'
;MYKGKGEKLGKWPRREKSKKEKEDTRRGEKGRDADRIKRGRMTVDQIIEDRKKREAKERGKRIRESKYNTHYGNIAKEKLPKYLEGGMKWKNRRILAEFRCGNETKAREHWKEGREKRCGLCRRKEEDLRHVIEECEITGGPKNIGKTLNETGEGLTELKAIIEKRRINDRKVAQQGGKSPKLQ
;
A
#
# COMPACT_ATOMS: atom_id res chain seq x y z
N MET A 1 28.66 -21.33 27.94
CA MET A 1 27.79 -22.30 27.24
C MET A 1 26.34 -21.93 27.53
N TYR A 2 25.68 -21.18 26.68
CA TYR A 2 24.22 -20.91 26.74
C TYR A 2 23.55 -21.66 25.61
N LYS A 3 22.79 -22.70 25.97
CA LYS A 3 21.92 -23.42 25.04
C LYS A 3 20.61 -22.64 24.93
N GLY A 4 20.41 -21.88 23.86
CA GLY A 4 19.13 -21.29 23.51
C GLY A 4 18.16 -22.35 23.01
N LYS A 5 17.07 -22.55 23.74
CA LYS A 5 15.93 -23.36 23.30
C LYS A 5 15.22 -22.63 22.16
N GLY A 6 15.28 -23.17 20.96
CA GLY A 6 14.52 -22.70 19.81
C GLY A 6 13.01 -22.92 20.04
N GLU A 7 12.29 -21.85 20.28
CA GLU A 7 10.82 -21.86 20.23
C GLU A 7 10.38 -22.04 18.78
N LYS A 8 9.73 -23.16 18.50
CA LYS A 8 9.07 -23.42 17.23
C LYS A 8 7.92 -22.41 17.07
N LEU A 9 8.10 -21.45 16.19
CA LEU A 9 7.03 -20.55 15.74
C LEU A 9 5.85 -21.38 15.22
N GLY A 10 4.77 -21.36 15.98
CA GLY A 10 3.55 -22.12 15.70
C GLY A 10 2.97 -21.76 14.32
N LYS A 11 2.71 -22.75 13.51
CA LYS A 11 1.96 -22.66 12.24
C LYS A 11 0.65 -21.90 12.46
N TRP A 12 0.45 -20.86 11.68
CA TRP A 12 -0.75 -20.01 11.69
C TRP A 12 -1.99 -20.77 11.18
N PRO A 13 -2.96 -21.15 12.02
CA PRO A 13 -4.15 -21.89 11.57
C PRO A 13 -5.28 -21.00 11.01
N ARG A 14 -5.06 -19.68 10.87
CA ARG A 14 -6.13 -18.72 10.53
C ARG A 14 -6.57 -18.68 9.07
N ARG A 15 -5.80 -19.22 8.13
CA ARG A 15 -6.10 -19.03 6.68
C ARG A 15 -7.17 -19.99 6.13
N GLU A 16 -7.24 -21.21 6.63
CA GLU A 16 -8.18 -22.22 6.11
C GLU A 16 -9.61 -22.03 6.65
N LYS A 17 -9.77 -21.76 7.94
CA LYS A 17 -11.10 -21.46 8.52
C LYS A 17 -11.77 -20.27 7.83
N SER A 18 -10.98 -19.21 7.49
CA SER A 18 -11.54 -18.02 6.85
C SER A 18 -12.03 -18.23 5.41
N LYS A 19 -11.50 -19.21 4.67
CA LYS A 19 -11.97 -19.53 3.32
C LYS A 19 -13.31 -20.29 3.35
N LYS A 20 -13.41 -21.29 4.19
CA LYS A 20 -14.61 -22.11 4.34
C LYS A 20 -15.80 -21.28 4.86
N GLU A 21 -15.58 -20.47 5.91
CA GLU A 21 -16.60 -19.55 6.43
C GLU A 21 -17.08 -18.53 5.38
N LYS A 22 -16.18 -17.99 4.56
CA LYS A 22 -16.55 -17.06 3.47
C LYS A 22 -17.35 -17.76 2.38
N GLU A 23 -17.04 -19.01 2.08
CA GLU A 23 -17.74 -19.78 1.05
C GLU A 23 -19.14 -20.17 1.52
N ASP A 24 -19.30 -20.58 2.76
CA ASP A 24 -20.60 -20.90 3.37
C ASP A 24 -21.48 -19.64 3.48
N THR A 25 -20.90 -18.50 3.85
CA THR A 25 -21.62 -17.22 3.87
C THR A 25 -22.08 -16.81 2.47
N ARG A 26 -21.23 -16.96 1.44
CA ARG A 26 -21.60 -16.68 0.04
C ARG A 26 -22.69 -17.60 -0.49
N ARG A 27 -22.68 -18.90 -0.14
CA ARG A 27 -23.74 -19.85 -0.51
C ARG A 27 -25.06 -19.46 0.14
N GLY A 28 -25.06 -19.12 1.41
CA GLY A 28 -26.24 -18.66 2.13
C GLY A 28 -26.82 -17.34 1.58
N GLU A 29 -25.96 -16.41 1.15
CA GLU A 29 -26.41 -15.15 0.51
C GLU A 29 -27.03 -15.39 -0.86
N LYS A 30 -26.44 -16.25 -1.70
CA LYS A 30 -27.00 -16.60 -3.00
C LYS A 30 -28.40 -17.23 -2.88
N GLY A 31 -28.61 -18.09 -1.88
CA GLY A 31 -29.92 -18.67 -1.59
C GLY A 31 -30.97 -17.62 -1.21
N ARG A 32 -30.62 -16.71 -0.29
CA ARG A 32 -31.52 -15.62 0.13
C ARG A 32 -31.85 -14.65 -1.00
N ASP A 33 -30.92 -14.33 -1.87
CA ASP A 33 -31.16 -13.46 -3.01
C ASP A 33 -32.06 -14.11 -4.05
N ALA A 34 -31.88 -15.41 -4.32
CA ALA A 34 -32.78 -16.19 -5.19
C ALA A 34 -34.22 -16.22 -4.65
N ASP A 35 -34.39 -16.36 -3.34
CA ASP A 35 -35.71 -16.32 -2.70
C ASP A 35 -36.38 -14.95 -2.78
N ARG A 36 -35.59 -13.86 -2.68
CA ARG A 36 -36.09 -12.48 -2.83
C ARG A 36 -36.60 -12.22 -4.25
N ILE A 37 -35.89 -12.74 -5.27
CA ILE A 37 -36.34 -12.66 -6.68
C ILE A 37 -37.62 -13.47 -6.87
N LYS A 38 -37.64 -14.72 -6.44
CA LYS A 38 -38.80 -15.60 -6.58
C LYS A 38 -40.08 -15.02 -5.93
N ARG A 39 -39.94 -14.32 -4.82
CA ARG A 39 -41.04 -13.67 -4.12
C ARG A 39 -41.40 -12.28 -4.67
N GLY A 40 -40.79 -11.84 -5.77
CA GLY A 40 -41.04 -10.54 -6.39
C GLY A 40 -40.63 -9.34 -5.54
N ARG A 41 -39.80 -9.53 -4.49
CA ARG A 41 -39.43 -8.49 -3.55
C ARG A 41 -38.31 -7.60 -4.07
N MET A 42 -37.46 -8.10 -4.95
CA MET A 42 -36.33 -7.37 -5.55
C MET A 42 -36.07 -7.86 -6.97
N THR A 43 -35.65 -6.96 -7.82
CA THR A 43 -35.15 -7.29 -9.15
C THR A 43 -33.67 -7.73 -9.07
N VAL A 44 -33.21 -8.39 -10.14
CA VAL A 44 -31.80 -8.80 -10.26
C VAL A 44 -30.87 -7.60 -10.16
N ASP A 45 -31.22 -6.49 -10.82
CA ASP A 45 -30.40 -5.26 -10.81
C ASP A 45 -30.30 -4.65 -9.43
N GLN A 46 -31.42 -4.63 -8.68
CA GLN A 46 -31.40 -4.18 -7.27
C GLN A 46 -30.49 -5.04 -6.40
N ILE A 47 -30.48 -6.35 -6.59
CA ILE A 47 -29.58 -7.25 -5.85
C ILE A 47 -28.11 -7.00 -6.20
N ILE A 48 -27.82 -6.81 -7.50
CA ILE A 48 -26.46 -6.49 -7.95
C ILE A 48 -25.97 -5.17 -7.33
N GLU A 49 -26.81 -4.17 -7.33
CA GLU A 49 -26.48 -2.85 -6.76
C GLU A 49 -26.28 -2.92 -5.25
N ASP A 50 -27.13 -3.63 -4.52
CA ASP A 50 -26.99 -3.85 -3.08
C ASP A 50 -25.71 -4.61 -2.73
N ARG A 51 -25.34 -5.60 -3.55
CA ARG A 51 -24.06 -6.31 -3.37
C ARG A 51 -22.87 -5.39 -3.58
N LYS A 52 -22.87 -4.59 -4.65
CA LYS A 52 -21.81 -3.60 -4.92
C LYS A 52 -21.64 -2.64 -3.76
N LYS A 53 -22.75 -2.12 -3.22
CA LYS A 53 -22.73 -1.21 -2.06
C LYS A 53 -22.16 -1.89 -0.82
N ARG A 54 -22.58 -3.12 -0.52
CA ARG A 54 -22.06 -3.89 0.63
C ARG A 54 -20.56 -4.18 0.49
N GLU A 55 -20.13 -4.63 -0.69
CA GLU A 55 -18.72 -4.90 -0.96
C GLU A 55 -17.84 -3.64 -0.88
N ALA A 56 -18.33 -2.50 -1.37
CA ALA A 56 -17.64 -1.21 -1.26
C ALA A 56 -17.49 -0.80 0.21
N LYS A 57 -18.57 -0.90 0.99
CA LYS A 57 -18.56 -0.60 2.43
C LYS A 57 -17.60 -1.51 3.20
N GLU A 58 -17.63 -2.82 2.93
CA GLU A 58 -16.75 -3.78 3.59
C GLU A 58 -15.28 -3.55 3.21
N ARG A 59 -15.01 -3.24 1.94
CA ARG A 59 -13.66 -2.87 1.49
C ARG A 59 -13.19 -1.62 2.20
N GLY A 60 -14.01 -0.56 2.26
CA GLY A 60 -13.69 0.67 2.97
C GLY A 60 -13.39 0.41 4.46
N LYS A 61 -14.18 -0.45 5.12
CA LYS A 61 -13.92 -0.86 6.50
C LYS A 61 -12.56 -1.54 6.64
N ARG A 62 -12.26 -2.54 5.81
CA ARG A 62 -10.96 -3.26 5.85
C ARG A 62 -9.77 -2.33 5.60
N ILE A 63 -9.91 -1.32 4.74
CA ILE A 63 -8.87 -0.33 4.49
C ILE A 63 -8.63 0.51 5.75
N ARG A 64 -9.68 1.04 6.37
CA ARG A 64 -9.57 1.87 7.57
C ARG A 64 -9.04 1.10 8.80
N GLU A 65 -9.40 -0.15 8.93
CA GLU A 65 -8.97 -1.03 10.02
C GLU A 65 -7.58 -1.66 9.78
N SER A 66 -6.98 -1.42 8.61
CA SER A 66 -5.66 -1.97 8.28
C SER A 66 -4.56 -1.28 9.08
N LYS A 67 -3.90 -2.04 9.95
CA LYS A 67 -2.73 -1.57 10.69
C LYS A 67 -1.46 -1.41 9.85
N TYR A 68 -1.47 -1.95 8.62
CA TYR A 68 -0.27 -1.96 7.77
C TYR A 68 -0.18 -0.79 6.81
N ASN A 69 -1.26 -0.04 6.61
CA ASN A 69 -1.29 1.07 5.65
C ASN A 69 -2.17 2.22 6.15
N THR A 70 -1.76 2.82 7.24
CA THR A 70 -2.47 3.92 7.88
C THR A 70 -2.65 5.12 6.96
N HIS A 71 -1.64 5.45 6.14
CA HIS A 71 -1.72 6.56 5.20
C HIS A 71 -2.76 6.32 4.10
N TYR A 72 -2.83 5.09 3.58
CA TYR A 72 -3.83 4.74 2.57
C TYR A 72 -5.25 4.85 3.13
N GLY A 73 -5.47 4.48 4.38
CA GLY A 73 -6.75 4.64 5.06
C GLY A 73 -7.27 6.08 5.04
N ASN A 74 -6.37 7.07 5.15
CA ASN A 74 -6.72 8.50 5.16
C ASN A 74 -7.01 9.06 3.76
N ILE A 75 -6.42 8.50 2.71
CA ILE A 75 -6.55 8.97 1.32
C ILE A 75 -7.49 8.11 0.46
N ALA A 76 -7.87 6.94 0.96
CA ALA A 76 -8.77 6.03 0.24
C ALA A 76 -10.21 6.55 0.28
N LYS A 77 -10.86 6.54 -0.87
CA LYS A 77 -12.30 6.80 -1.02
C LYS A 77 -13.02 5.52 -1.41
N GLU A 78 -14.34 5.51 -1.29
CA GLU A 78 -15.17 4.35 -1.64
C GLU A 78 -15.13 4.04 -3.14
N LYS A 79 -15.01 5.08 -3.96
CA LYS A 79 -14.93 4.97 -5.42
C LYS A 79 -13.53 4.65 -5.90
N LEU A 80 -13.43 4.19 -7.13
CA LEU A 80 -12.15 4.03 -7.81
C LEU A 80 -11.45 5.38 -7.91
N PRO A 81 -10.14 5.46 -7.58
CA PRO A 81 -9.39 6.72 -7.71
C PRO A 81 -9.38 7.21 -9.16
N LYS A 82 -9.58 8.51 -9.36
CA LYS A 82 -9.68 9.15 -10.69
C LYS A 82 -8.47 8.88 -11.59
N TYR A 83 -7.26 8.78 -11.01
CA TYR A 83 -6.06 8.45 -11.79
C TYR A 83 -6.10 7.05 -12.43
N LEU A 84 -6.99 6.15 -11.96
CA LEU A 84 -7.22 4.84 -12.57
C LEU A 84 -8.31 4.86 -13.65
N GLU A 85 -9.24 5.82 -13.60
CA GLU A 85 -10.37 5.93 -14.54
C GLU A 85 -9.97 6.56 -15.87
N GLY A 86 -8.98 7.45 -15.87
CA GLY A 86 -8.61 8.25 -17.04
C GLY A 86 -7.58 7.62 -17.97
N GLY A 87 -7.19 8.35 -19.03
CA GLY A 87 -6.18 7.99 -20.03
C GLY A 87 -4.72 8.08 -19.56
N MET A 88 -4.47 8.16 -18.24
CA MET A 88 -3.11 8.24 -17.71
C MET A 88 -2.28 7.01 -18.12
N LYS A 89 -1.04 7.24 -18.59
CA LYS A 89 -0.10 6.16 -18.93
C LYS A 89 0.11 5.21 -17.76
N TRP A 90 0.16 3.90 -18.01
CA TRP A 90 0.25 2.88 -16.97
C TRP A 90 1.45 3.07 -16.03
N LYS A 91 2.61 3.53 -16.53
CA LYS A 91 3.80 3.86 -15.73
C LYS A 91 3.51 4.90 -14.66
N ASN A 92 2.72 5.91 -14.99
CA ASN A 92 2.32 6.97 -14.06
C ASN A 92 1.32 6.45 -13.01
N ARG A 93 0.36 5.62 -13.45
CA ARG A 93 -0.59 4.96 -12.54
C ARG A 93 0.13 4.07 -11.53
N ARG A 94 1.15 3.34 -11.99
CA ARG A 94 1.98 2.49 -11.15
C ARG A 94 2.68 3.29 -10.06
N ILE A 95 3.35 4.39 -10.41
CA ILE A 95 4.02 5.28 -9.45
C ILE A 95 3.04 5.74 -8.37
N LEU A 96 1.88 6.26 -8.76
CA LEU A 96 0.86 6.71 -7.81
C LEU A 96 0.39 5.58 -6.90
N ALA A 97 0.13 4.40 -7.46
CA ALA A 97 -0.32 3.25 -6.70
C ALA A 97 0.74 2.78 -5.69
N GLU A 98 2.00 2.68 -6.09
CA GLU A 98 3.12 2.25 -5.25
C GLU A 98 3.31 3.20 -4.05
N PHE A 99 3.31 4.52 -4.30
CA PHE A 99 3.39 5.50 -3.21
C PHE A 99 2.14 5.49 -2.32
N ARG A 100 0.94 5.46 -2.89
CA ARG A 100 -0.31 5.39 -2.10
C ARG A 100 -0.37 4.16 -1.21
N CYS A 101 0.17 3.04 -1.69
CA CYS A 101 0.31 1.81 -0.90
C CYS A 101 1.52 1.82 0.04
N GLY A 102 2.39 2.81 -0.03
CA GLY A 102 3.61 2.89 0.76
C GLY A 102 4.69 1.87 0.37
N ASN A 103 4.56 1.22 -0.79
CA ASN A 103 5.50 0.20 -1.25
C ASN A 103 6.85 0.78 -1.69
N GLU A 104 6.92 2.08 -1.90
CA GLU A 104 8.12 2.82 -2.29
C GLU A 104 9.02 3.22 -1.09
N THR A 105 8.75 2.70 0.10
CA THR A 105 9.49 3.08 1.31
C THR A 105 10.14 1.88 1.99
N LYS A 106 11.33 2.09 2.55
CA LYS A 106 12.09 1.05 3.26
C LYS A 106 11.44 0.63 4.58
N ALA A 107 10.63 1.47 5.17
CA ALA A 107 9.89 1.14 6.38
C ALA A 107 8.99 -0.10 6.20
N ARG A 108 8.54 -0.37 4.97
CA ARG A 108 7.74 -1.54 4.62
C ARG A 108 8.54 -2.83 4.48
N GLU A 109 9.84 -2.73 4.31
CA GLU A 109 10.73 -3.87 4.21
C GLU A 109 11.02 -4.43 5.61
N HIS A 110 10.04 -5.18 6.14
CA HIS A 110 10.08 -5.72 7.51
C HIS A 110 11.25 -6.69 7.77
N TRP A 111 11.89 -7.19 6.71
CA TRP A 111 13.11 -8.00 6.79
C TRP A 111 14.39 -7.17 6.96
N LYS A 112 14.33 -5.85 6.78
CA LYS A 112 15.44 -4.94 7.04
C LYS A 112 15.38 -4.42 8.47
N GLU A 113 16.55 -4.18 9.06
CA GLU A 113 16.67 -3.69 10.42
C GLU A 113 17.54 -2.43 10.53
N GLY A 114 17.27 -1.62 11.54
CA GLY A 114 18.09 -0.51 11.97
C GLY A 114 18.53 0.43 10.84
N ARG A 115 19.83 0.42 10.53
CA ARG A 115 20.43 1.32 9.54
C ARG A 115 19.91 1.14 8.12
N GLU A 116 19.48 -0.06 7.76
CA GLU A 116 18.97 -0.37 6.42
C GLU A 116 17.62 0.28 6.13
N LYS A 117 16.82 0.54 7.17
CA LYS A 117 15.54 1.26 7.05
C LYS A 117 15.70 2.77 6.93
N ARG A 118 16.90 3.29 7.14
CA ARG A 118 17.13 4.74 7.03
C ARG A 118 16.89 5.23 5.62
N CYS A 119 16.42 6.46 5.53
CA CYS A 119 16.17 7.15 4.27
C CYS A 119 17.39 7.09 3.36
N GLY A 120 17.21 6.56 2.16
CA GLY A 120 18.29 6.44 1.17
C GLY A 120 18.85 7.78 0.72
N LEU A 121 18.10 8.87 0.93
CA LEU A 121 18.53 10.23 0.57
C LEU A 121 19.25 10.92 1.72
N CYS A 122 18.56 11.22 2.82
CA CYS A 122 19.15 12.01 3.92
C CYS A 122 19.87 11.17 4.99
N ARG A 123 19.64 9.85 5.05
CA ARG A 123 20.21 8.90 6.02
C ARG A 123 19.93 9.19 7.50
N ARG A 124 19.11 10.19 7.82
CA ARG A 124 18.85 10.65 9.19
C ARG A 124 17.76 9.87 9.89
N LYS A 125 16.61 9.70 9.23
CA LYS A 125 15.41 9.05 9.79
C LYS A 125 15.06 7.77 9.05
N GLU A 126 14.15 6.97 9.60
CA GLU A 126 13.54 5.85 8.91
C GLU A 126 12.79 6.34 7.66
N GLU A 127 12.91 5.59 6.57
CA GLU A 127 12.30 5.94 5.29
C GLU A 127 10.85 5.49 5.26
N ASP A 128 9.97 6.19 5.94
CA ASP A 128 8.54 6.04 5.78
C ASP A 128 7.98 7.05 4.76
N LEU A 129 6.71 6.89 4.42
CA LEU A 129 6.05 7.71 3.41
C LEU A 129 5.96 9.18 3.83
N ARG A 130 5.73 9.42 5.12
CA ARG A 130 5.65 10.76 5.68
C ARG A 130 6.99 11.46 5.62
N HIS A 131 8.04 10.77 6.07
CA HIS A 131 9.38 11.33 5.99
C HIS A 131 9.77 11.71 4.57
N VAL A 132 9.55 10.80 3.60
CA VAL A 132 9.96 11.03 2.20
C VAL A 132 9.20 12.19 1.55
N ILE A 133 7.92 12.37 1.86
CA ILE A 133 7.10 13.42 1.22
C ILE A 133 7.16 14.74 1.98
N GLU A 134 7.10 14.73 3.31
CA GLU A 134 6.91 15.93 4.13
C GLU A 134 8.18 16.40 4.84
N GLU A 135 9.04 15.47 5.29
CA GLU A 135 10.10 15.80 6.26
C GLU A 135 11.51 15.77 5.69
N CYS A 136 11.74 15.03 4.58
CA CYS A 136 13.08 14.86 4.06
C CYS A 136 13.61 16.13 3.39
N GLU A 137 14.70 16.69 3.91
CA GLU A 137 15.34 17.91 3.40
C GLU A 137 15.76 17.81 1.92
N ILE A 138 16.12 16.61 1.46
CA ILE A 138 16.59 16.40 0.09
C ILE A 138 15.45 16.37 -0.91
N THR A 139 14.26 15.96 -0.50
CA THR A 139 13.10 15.93 -1.41
C THR A 139 12.43 17.29 -1.62
N GLY A 140 12.86 18.31 -0.85
CA GLY A 140 12.55 19.70 -1.16
C GLY A 140 11.31 20.28 -0.51
N GLY A 141 11.32 20.35 0.81
CA GLY A 141 10.41 21.16 1.61
C GLY A 141 9.07 20.50 1.98
N PRO A 142 8.32 21.14 2.86
CA PRO A 142 7.09 20.58 3.41
C PRO A 142 6.01 20.46 2.33
N LYS A 143 5.70 19.24 1.96
CA LYS A 143 4.61 18.89 1.06
C LYS A 143 3.54 18.20 1.88
N ASN A 144 2.30 18.41 1.53
CA ASN A 144 1.21 17.72 2.21
C ASN A 144 0.97 16.36 1.56
N ILE A 145 1.12 15.29 2.33
CA ILE A 145 0.96 13.90 1.88
C ILE A 145 -0.42 13.67 1.26
N GLY A 146 -1.47 14.28 1.82
CA GLY A 146 -2.83 14.16 1.30
C GLY A 146 -3.00 14.80 -0.08
N LYS A 147 -2.34 15.93 -0.34
CA LYS A 147 -2.32 16.58 -1.67
C LYS A 147 -1.49 15.79 -2.65
N THR A 148 -0.28 15.39 -2.26
CA THR A 148 0.65 14.65 -3.13
C THR A 148 0.09 13.29 -3.54
N LEU A 149 -0.65 12.63 -2.65
CA LEU A 149 -1.25 11.31 -2.89
C LEU A 149 -2.75 11.35 -3.17
N ASN A 150 -3.28 12.49 -3.61
CA ASN A 150 -4.69 12.63 -3.90
C ASN A 150 -5.15 11.67 -5.02
N GLU A 151 -6.46 11.54 -5.19
CA GLU A 151 -7.05 10.62 -6.17
C GLU A 151 -6.92 11.11 -7.62
N THR A 152 -6.64 12.40 -7.84
CA THR A 152 -6.51 12.99 -9.18
C THR A 152 -5.13 12.70 -9.79
N GLY A 153 -4.11 12.49 -8.94
CA GLY A 153 -2.74 12.27 -9.37
C GLY A 153 -1.95 13.56 -9.60
N GLU A 154 -2.42 14.69 -9.07
CA GLU A 154 -1.72 15.99 -9.17
C GLU A 154 -0.29 15.94 -8.65
N GLY A 155 -0.03 15.17 -7.59
CA GLY A 155 1.31 15.00 -7.01
C GLY A 155 2.28 14.12 -7.82
N LEU A 156 1.91 13.67 -9.02
CA LEU A 156 2.74 12.77 -9.82
C LEU A 156 4.13 13.37 -10.15
N THR A 157 4.19 14.67 -10.40
CA THR A 157 5.45 15.36 -10.72
C THR A 157 6.41 15.31 -9.54
N GLU A 158 5.91 15.56 -8.33
CA GLU A 158 6.68 15.48 -7.08
C GLU A 158 7.17 14.06 -6.82
N LEU A 159 6.31 13.06 -7.02
CA LEU A 159 6.69 11.66 -6.84
C LEU A 159 7.77 11.22 -7.83
N LYS A 160 7.69 11.65 -9.08
CA LYS A 160 8.76 11.43 -10.08
C LYS A 160 10.07 12.10 -9.67
N ALA A 161 10.02 13.31 -9.16
CA ALA A 161 11.20 14.00 -8.67
C ALA A 161 11.86 13.26 -7.50
N ILE A 162 11.09 12.68 -6.59
CA ILE A 162 11.61 11.83 -5.51
C ILE A 162 12.33 10.60 -6.08
N ILE A 163 11.71 9.90 -7.02
CA ILE A 163 12.30 8.72 -7.68
C ILE A 163 13.63 9.09 -8.36
N GLU A 164 13.66 10.20 -9.10
CA GLU A 164 14.87 10.62 -9.81
C GLU A 164 16.01 11.00 -8.85
N LYS A 165 15.70 11.69 -7.76
CA LYS A 165 16.68 11.99 -6.71
C LYS A 165 17.27 10.71 -6.11
N ARG A 166 16.46 9.67 -5.88
CA ARG A 166 16.95 8.36 -5.43
C ARG A 166 17.89 7.74 -6.45
N ARG A 167 17.50 7.71 -7.72
CA ARG A 167 18.35 7.16 -8.80
C ARG A 167 19.69 7.86 -8.92
N ILE A 168 19.71 9.19 -8.80
CA ILE A 168 20.96 9.97 -8.81
C ILE A 168 21.82 9.62 -7.61
N ASN A 169 21.24 9.52 -6.42
CA ASN A 169 21.96 9.18 -5.22
C ASN A 169 22.56 7.76 -5.29
N ASP A 170 21.78 6.78 -5.79
CA ASP A 170 22.23 5.40 -5.94
C ASP A 170 23.42 5.29 -6.91
N ARG A 171 23.39 6.05 -8.02
CA ARG A 171 24.51 6.12 -8.98
C ARG A 171 25.77 6.70 -8.33
N LYS A 172 25.64 7.76 -7.52
CA LYS A 172 26.79 8.35 -6.79
C LYS A 172 27.41 7.36 -5.81
N VAL A 173 26.57 6.63 -5.07
CA VAL A 173 27.05 5.62 -4.12
C VAL A 173 27.75 4.47 -4.85
N ALA A 174 27.23 4.00 -5.96
CA ALA A 174 27.86 2.94 -6.77
C ALA A 174 29.24 3.37 -7.32
N GLN A 175 29.38 4.64 -7.74
CA GLN A 175 30.65 5.17 -8.24
C GLN A 175 31.70 5.34 -7.13
N GLN A 176 31.29 5.62 -5.90
CA GLN A 176 32.19 5.76 -4.76
C GLN A 176 32.62 4.41 -4.17
N GLY A 177 31.74 3.40 -4.22
CA GLY A 177 32.04 2.04 -3.74
C GLY A 177 33.04 1.24 -4.61
N GLY A 178 33.27 1.68 -5.85
CA GLY A 178 34.22 1.02 -6.77
C GLY A 178 35.70 1.33 -6.58
N LYS A 179 36.05 2.24 -5.68
CA LYS A 179 37.45 2.54 -5.32
C LYS A 179 37.86 1.77 -4.06
N SER A 180 38.09 0.48 -4.18
CA SER A 180 38.89 -0.26 -3.17
C SER A 180 40.30 0.35 -3.13
N PRO A 181 40.84 0.73 -1.96
CA PRO A 181 42.22 1.11 -1.88
C PRO A 181 43.07 -0.10 -2.27
N LYS A 182 43.91 0.05 -3.31
CA LYS A 182 44.99 -0.92 -3.58
C LYS A 182 45.88 -0.88 -2.37
N LEU A 183 45.90 -1.95 -1.60
CA LEU A 183 46.90 -2.21 -0.59
C LEU A 183 48.27 -2.22 -1.30
N GLN A 184 49.11 -1.21 -0.99
CA GLN A 184 50.53 -1.26 -1.27
C GLN A 184 51.24 -2.06 -0.20
#